data_5afa94c91fd47779e1417b943b78501e
#
_entry.id   5afa94c91fd47779e1417b943b78501e
#
_cell.length_a   1.000
_cell.length_b   1.000
_cell.length_c   1.000
_cell.angle_alpha   90.00
_cell.angle_beta   90.00
_cell.angle_gamma   90.00
#
_symmetry.space_group_name_H-M   'P 1'
#
loop_
_entity.id
_entity.type
_entity.pdbx_description
1 polymer ?
#
loop_
_entity_poly.entity_id
_entity_poly.type
_entity_poly.pdbx_seq_one_letter_code
_entity_poly.pdbx_strand_id
1 'polypeptide(L)'
;MSESNNSMYTIPDELQSGLYAEELKLAVKLALTAGANMNEHLDSKGTEAGVGAEARLGINTKHNDADFATEIDILNEKLVIAGVQENFPSHKIIGEESTGTGEVDPLTNEPTWIIDPIDGTTNFASGCPLTCVSIGFCVGGRPVMGVAFSPKTQELYLGIDGRGAYRNGERISSTDDGNEKTLANSVVCFEFGYARSEQGVDDMVNAVRRILKHGCRSTRSYGSGVLDLCYVASGRLDVVYTGMAEEGWKPWDYCAAMVIAEESGCTIRSLKGNDFDEHGNVLLDSKFDIYSKSMICGVNKKVVEQCRTVVLDL
;
A
#
# COMPACT_ATOMS: atom_id res chain seq x y z
N MET A 1 18.49 -16.35 8.63
CA MET A 1 19.14 -15.42 7.67
C MET A 1 20.58 -15.24 8.13
N SER A 2 21.57 -15.33 7.22
CA SER A 2 22.97 -15.08 7.57
C SER A 2 23.15 -13.57 7.85
N GLU A 3 24.08 -13.20 8.72
CA GLU A 3 24.40 -11.80 9.09
C GLU A 3 24.69 -10.89 7.89
N SER A 4 25.04 -11.45 6.72
CA SER A 4 25.30 -10.69 5.49
C SER A 4 24.06 -10.08 4.83
N ASN A 5 22.84 -10.54 5.09
CA ASN A 5 21.60 -9.99 4.52
C ASN A 5 21.04 -8.80 5.33
N ASN A 6 21.51 -8.59 6.56
CA ASN A 6 21.01 -7.52 7.42
C ASN A 6 21.56 -6.12 7.04
N SER A 7 22.61 -6.05 6.22
CA SER A 7 23.22 -4.77 5.82
C SER A 7 22.46 -4.05 4.68
N MET A 8 21.54 -4.74 4.01
CA MET A 8 20.78 -4.18 2.87
C MET A 8 19.55 -3.37 3.31
N TYR A 9 18.98 -3.71 4.48
CA TYR A 9 17.76 -3.07 4.98
C TYR A 9 18.10 -2.17 6.17
N THR A 10 18.69 -1.03 5.90
CA THR A 10 19.12 -0.09 6.92
C THR A 10 18.09 1.00 7.19
N ILE A 11 17.85 1.31 8.45
CA ILE A 11 17.16 2.53 8.84
C ILE A 11 18.17 3.67 8.71
N PRO A 12 17.90 4.74 7.92
CA PRO A 12 18.77 5.89 7.80
C PRO A 12 19.11 6.51 9.16
N ASP A 13 20.32 7.02 9.31
CA ASP A 13 20.81 7.58 10.59
C ASP A 13 19.88 8.68 11.11
N GLU A 14 19.34 9.52 10.23
CA GLU A 14 18.39 10.57 10.56
C GLU A 14 17.07 10.03 11.15
N LEU A 15 16.69 8.77 10.89
CA LEU A 15 15.48 8.13 11.43
C LEU A 15 15.74 7.27 12.66
N GLN A 16 17.00 7.01 13.01
CA GLN A 16 17.36 6.15 14.15
C GLN A 16 17.09 6.77 15.51
N SER A 17 16.83 8.08 15.57
CA SER A 17 16.52 8.81 16.79
C SER A 17 15.42 9.84 16.56
N GLY A 18 14.82 10.36 17.64
CA GLY A 18 13.75 11.35 17.59
C GLY A 18 12.37 10.73 17.59
N LEU A 19 11.37 11.49 17.14
CA LEU A 19 9.96 11.09 17.21
C LEU A 19 9.71 9.83 16.37
N TYR A 20 9.03 8.85 16.96
CA TYR A 20 8.66 7.54 16.38
C TYR A 20 9.83 6.63 15.99
N ALA A 21 11.04 6.89 16.47
CA ALA A 21 12.22 6.09 16.11
C ALA A 21 12.16 4.66 16.67
N GLU A 22 11.63 4.47 17.88
CA GLU A 22 11.51 3.14 18.50
C GLU A 22 10.38 2.32 17.84
N GLU A 23 9.27 2.99 17.51
CA GLU A 23 8.18 2.38 16.73
C GLU A 23 8.68 1.96 15.34
N LEU A 24 9.46 2.80 14.66
CA LEU A 24 10.05 2.48 13.36
C LEU A 24 10.99 1.26 13.43
N LYS A 25 11.89 1.23 14.42
CA LYS A 25 12.81 0.09 14.61
C LYS A 25 12.05 -1.22 14.82
N LEU A 26 11.00 -1.18 15.65
CA LEU A 26 10.14 -2.34 15.86
C LEU A 26 9.42 -2.76 14.59
N ALA A 27 8.78 -1.81 13.88
CA ALA A 27 8.06 -2.08 12.64
C ALA A 27 8.97 -2.72 11.58
N VAL A 28 10.18 -2.19 11.38
CA VAL A 28 11.15 -2.77 10.44
C VAL A 28 11.53 -4.20 10.84
N LYS A 29 11.85 -4.43 12.12
CA LYS A 29 12.18 -5.78 12.61
C LYS A 29 11.03 -6.77 12.34
N LEU A 30 9.79 -6.36 12.64
CA LEU A 30 8.62 -7.20 12.46
C LEU A 30 8.30 -7.45 10.99
N ALA A 31 8.37 -6.41 10.14
CA ALA A 31 8.16 -6.54 8.70
C ALA A 31 9.17 -7.48 8.04
N LEU A 32 10.45 -7.38 8.40
CA LEU A 32 11.50 -8.28 7.90
C LEU A 32 11.27 -9.73 8.35
N THR A 33 10.82 -9.93 9.61
CA THR A 33 10.53 -11.28 10.12
C THR A 33 9.32 -11.89 9.44
N ALA A 34 8.23 -11.12 9.27
CA ALA A 34 7.03 -11.54 8.56
C ALA A 34 7.32 -11.84 7.08
N GLY A 35 8.11 -10.98 6.41
CA GLY A 35 8.55 -11.22 5.03
C GLY A 35 9.39 -12.49 4.88
N ALA A 36 10.16 -12.88 5.89
CA ALA A 36 10.89 -14.14 5.87
C ALA A 36 9.95 -15.36 5.85
N ASN A 37 8.81 -15.31 6.55
CA ASN A 37 7.81 -16.36 6.55
C ASN A 37 7.16 -16.55 5.16
N MET A 38 7.10 -15.47 4.34
CA MET A 38 6.55 -15.54 2.99
C MET A 38 7.48 -16.22 1.99
N ASN A 39 8.79 -16.16 2.21
CA ASN A 39 9.80 -16.59 1.24
C ASN A 39 9.74 -18.08 0.90
N GLU A 40 9.43 -18.95 1.86
CA GLU A 40 9.36 -20.40 1.62
C GLU A 40 8.35 -20.74 0.53
N HIS A 41 7.14 -20.15 0.60
CA HIS A 41 6.13 -20.34 -0.43
C HIS A 41 6.54 -19.71 -1.76
N LEU A 42 6.95 -18.43 -1.74
CA LEU A 42 7.33 -17.69 -2.94
C LEU A 42 8.52 -18.31 -3.68
N ASP A 43 9.47 -18.93 -2.96
CA ASP A 43 10.64 -19.60 -3.54
C ASP A 43 10.31 -20.98 -4.13
N SER A 44 9.35 -21.67 -3.51
CA SER A 44 8.99 -23.02 -3.93
C SER A 44 8.00 -23.05 -5.11
N LYS A 45 7.23 -21.98 -5.33
CA LYS A 45 6.20 -21.95 -6.38
C LYS A 45 6.78 -22.20 -7.76
N GLY A 46 6.17 -23.13 -8.51
CA GLY A 46 6.63 -23.55 -9.84
C GLY A 46 7.80 -24.51 -9.85
N THR A 47 8.28 -24.96 -8.70
CA THR A 47 9.31 -26.02 -8.57
C THR A 47 8.68 -27.36 -8.18
N GLU A 48 9.43 -28.48 -8.32
CA GLU A 48 8.96 -29.78 -7.84
C GLU A 48 8.69 -29.79 -6.33
N ALA A 49 9.47 -29.06 -5.52
CA ALA A 49 9.27 -28.90 -4.10
C ALA A 49 7.98 -28.15 -3.76
N GLY A 50 7.51 -27.27 -4.64
CA GLY A 50 6.29 -26.48 -4.50
C GLY A 50 5.03 -27.16 -5.01
N VAL A 51 5.10 -28.39 -5.55
CA VAL A 51 3.90 -29.12 -5.97
C VAL A 51 2.97 -29.33 -4.77
N GLY A 52 1.73 -28.83 -4.89
CA GLY A 52 0.75 -28.84 -3.80
C GLY A 52 0.98 -27.77 -2.71
N ALA A 53 1.92 -26.84 -2.87
CA ALA A 53 2.16 -25.77 -1.91
C ALA A 53 0.92 -24.88 -1.70
N GLU A 54 0.17 -24.61 -2.76
CA GLU A 54 -1.07 -23.82 -2.69
C GLU A 54 -2.13 -24.52 -1.81
N ALA A 55 -2.28 -25.84 -1.91
CA ALA A 55 -3.17 -26.60 -1.04
C ALA A 55 -2.72 -26.59 0.44
N ARG A 56 -1.44 -26.31 0.70
CA ARG A 56 -0.87 -26.20 2.06
C ARG A 56 -0.97 -24.79 2.65
N LEU A 57 -1.36 -23.79 1.86
CA LEU A 57 -1.55 -22.42 2.34
C LEU A 57 -2.78 -22.26 3.24
N GLY A 58 -3.68 -23.26 3.31
CA GLY A 58 -4.87 -23.17 4.16
C GLY A 58 -5.73 -21.97 3.82
N ILE A 59 -6.16 -21.86 2.54
CA ILE A 59 -6.94 -20.70 2.06
C ILE A 59 -8.28 -20.61 2.78
N ASN A 60 -8.57 -19.46 3.36
CA ASN A 60 -9.82 -19.12 4.02
C ASN A 60 -10.51 -17.98 3.24
N THR A 61 -11.60 -18.30 2.52
CA THR A 61 -12.39 -17.32 1.76
C THR A 61 -13.10 -16.35 2.72
N LYS A 62 -12.98 -15.04 2.47
CA LYS A 62 -13.63 -13.95 3.22
C LYS A 62 -15.02 -13.63 2.61
N HIS A 63 -15.07 -12.76 1.60
CA HIS A 63 -16.33 -12.34 0.97
C HIS A 63 -16.67 -13.15 -0.29
N ASN A 64 -15.67 -13.53 -1.06
CA ASN A 64 -15.81 -14.31 -2.29
C ASN A 64 -14.46 -14.97 -2.64
N ASP A 65 -14.44 -15.78 -3.71
CA ASP A 65 -13.25 -16.54 -4.13
C ASP A 65 -12.04 -15.64 -4.52
N ALA A 66 -12.24 -14.35 -4.72
CA ALA A 66 -11.18 -13.40 -4.99
C ALA A 66 -10.69 -12.67 -3.73
N ASP A 67 -11.38 -12.85 -2.59
CA ASP A 67 -11.05 -12.24 -1.30
C ASP A 67 -10.87 -13.36 -0.27
N PHE A 68 -9.62 -13.67 0.06
CA PHE A 68 -9.26 -14.76 0.95
C PHE A 68 -7.98 -14.43 1.75
N ALA A 69 -7.77 -15.18 2.81
CA ALA A 69 -6.55 -15.17 3.61
C ALA A 69 -5.87 -16.54 3.55
N THR A 70 -4.56 -16.56 3.76
CA THR A 70 -3.78 -17.78 3.94
C THR A 70 -3.39 -17.97 5.41
N GLU A 71 -2.92 -19.16 5.78
CA GLU A 71 -2.39 -19.39 7.13
C GLU A 71 -1.16 -18.50 7.43
N ILE A 72 -0.43 -18.07 6.38
CA ILE A 72 0.72 -17.18 6.52
C ILE A 72 0.28 -15.76 6.86
N ASP A 73 -0.84 -15.26 6.29
CA ASP A 73 -1.43 -13.97 6.68
C ASP A 73 -1.73 -13.96 8.18
N ILE A 74 -2.43 -14.99 8.66
CA ILE A 74 -2.79 -15.14 10.08
C ILE A 74 -1.54 -15.27 10.97
N LEU A 75 -0.52 -16.00 10.52
CA LEU A 75 0.74 -16.17 11.26
C LEU A 75 1.48 -14.83 11.38
N ASN A 76 1.60 -14.10 10.27
CA ASN A 76 2.29 -12.83 10.21
C ASN A 76 1.57 -11.77 11.05
N GLU A 77 0.23 -11.68 10.97
CA GLU A 77 -0.51 -10.74 11.81
C GLU A 77 -0.31 -11.03 13.29
N LYS A 78 -0.42 -12.29 13.72
CA LYS A 78 -0.15 -12.68 15.12
C LYS A 78 1.26 -12.33 15.58
N LEU A 79 2.25 -12.51 14.71
CA LEU A 79 3.64 -12.15 14.97
C LEU A 79 3.77 -10.64 15.21
N VAL A 80 3.19 -9.81 14.34
CA VAL A 80 3.26 -8.36 14.46
C VAL A 80 2.50 -7.88 15.69
N ILE A 81 1.28 -8.37 15.94
CA ILE A 81 0.49 -8.04 17.14
C ILE A 81 1.26 -8.37 18.42
N ALA A 82 1.83 -9.57 18.53
CA ALA A 82 2.59 -9.97 19.71
C ALA A 82 3.80 -9.06 19.94
N GLY A 83 4.55 -8.73 18.89
CA GLY A 83 5.69 -7.83 18.98
C GLY A 83 5.29 -6.41 19.40
N VAL A 84 4.18 -5.89 18.89
CA VAL A 84 3.67 -4.58 19.32
C VAL A 84 3.21 -4.62 20.77
N GLN A 85 2.43 -5.61 21.18
CA GLN A 85 1.94 -5.73 22.56
C GLN A 85 3.06 -5.88 23.60
N GLU A 86 4.14 -6.58 23.25
CA GLU A 86 5.32 -6.72 24.12
C GLU A 86 6.04 -5.38 24.35
N ASN A 87 6.19 -4.56 23.32
CA ASN A 87 6.98 -3.32 23.37
C ASN A 87 6.13 -2.08 23.66
N PHE A 88 4.88 -2.06 23.23
CA PHE A 88 3.93 -0.94 23.37
C PHE A 88 2.55 -1.43 23.84
N PRO A 89 2.43 -1.94 25.08
CA PRO A 89 1.21 -2.61 25.57
C PRO A 89 -0.02 -1.71 25.68
N SER A 90 0.15 -0.38 25.66
CA SER A 90 -0.95 0.60 25.69
C SER A 90 -1.44 1.05 24.31
N HIS A 91 -0.72 0.67 23.23
CA HIS A 91 -1.11 1.06 21.89
C HIS A 91 -2.25 0.17 21.37
N LYS A 92 -3.13 0.77 20.57
CA LYS A 92 -4.17 0.04 19.85
C LYS A 92 -3.61 -0.63 18.60
N ILE A 93 -4.30 -1.66 18.15
CA ILE A 93 -3.94 -2.40 16.94
C ILE A 93 -5.21 -2.64 16.12
N ILE A 94 -5.13 -2.36 14.82
CA ILE A 94 -6.12 -2.70 13.80
C ILE A 94 -5.39 -3.57 12.79
N GLY A 95 -5.79 -4.83 12.64
CA GLY A 95 -5.23 -5.76 11.68
C GLY A 95 -6.27 -6.21 10.67
N GLU A 96 -5.85 -6.55 9.46
CA GLU A 96 -6.73 -7.04 8.42
C GLU A 96 -7.43 -8.33 8.84
N GLU A 97 -6.66 -9.33 9.28
CA GLU A 97 -7.17 -10.66 9.56
C GLU A 97 -8.00 -10.71 10.86
N SER A 98 -7.60 -9.94 11.87
CA SER A 98 -8.36 -9.81 13.11
C SER A 98 -9.66 -9.01 12.95
N THR A 99 -9.73 -8.09 11.99
CA THR A 99 -10.96 -7.39 11.60
C THR A 99 -11.85 -8.29 10.73
N GLY A 100 -11.23 -9.07 9.82
CA GLY A 100 -11.92 -9.98 8.91
C GLY A 100 -12.98 -9.25 8.06
N THR A 101 -14.22 -9.76 8.07
CA THR A 101 -15.37 -9.16 7.34
C THR A 101 -16.12 -8.13 8.17
N GLY A 102 -15.65 -7.81 9.37
CA GLY A 102 -16.27 -6.82 10.27
C GLY A 102 -16.09 -5.38 9.80
N GLU A 103 -16.72 -4.46 10.52
CA GLU A 103 -16.44 -3.04 10.37
C GLU A 103 -15.08 -2.71 10.95
N VAL A 104 -14.32 -1.88 10.25
CA VAL A 104 -13.01 -1.41 10.72
C VAL A 104 -13.23 -0.37 11.82
N ASP A 105 -12.59 -0.56 12.96
CA ASP A 105 -12.65 0.40 14.06
C ASP A 105 -12.14 1.78 13.61
N PRO A 106 -12.85 2.87 13.96
CA PRO A 106 -12.40 4.21 13.61
C PRO A 106 -11.13 4.58 14.38
N LEU A 107 -10.24 5.33 13.73
CA LEU A 107 -9.11 5.94 14.41
C LEU A 107 -9.56 6.90 15.51
N THR A 108 -8.85 6.82 16.62
CA THR A 108 -8.98 7.75 17.75
C THR A 108 -7.71 8.58 17.90
N ASN A 109 -7.62 9.42 18.92
CA ASN A 109 -6.38 10.15 19.21
C ASN A 109 -5.29 9.27 19.83
N GLU A 110 -5.60 8.02 20.18
CA GLU A 110 -4.65 7.10 20.80
C GLU A 110 -3.67 6.52 19.78
N PRO A 111 -2.42 6.25 20.18
CA PRO A 111 -1.46 5.58 19.32
C PRO A 111 -2.02 4.24 18.82
N THR A 112 -2.08 4.06 17.50
CA THR A 112 -2.72 2.92 16.87
C THR A 112 -1.84 2.37 15.75
N TRP A 113 -1.56 1.08 15.77
CA TRP A 113 -0.90 0.35 14.68
C TRP A 113 -1.96 -0.17 13.72
N ILE A 114 -1.67 -0.07 12.42
CA ILE A 114 -2.53 -0.62 11.36
C ILE A 114 -1.68 -1.57 10.53
N ILE A 115 -2.14 -2.82 10.39
CA ILE A 115 -1.34 -3.94 9.89
C ILE A 115 -2.06 -4.61 8.73
N ASP A 116 -1.34 -4.77 7.62
CA ASP A 116 -1.64 -5.74 6.58
C ASP A 116 -0.52 -6.77 6.59
N PRO A 117 -0.79 -8.01 6.96
CA PRO A 117 0.24 -9.04 7.06
C PRO A 117 0.80 -9.49 5.72
N ILE A 118 0.00 -9.42 4.64
CA ILE A 118 0.39 -9.71 3.26
C ILE A 118 -0.51 -8.92 2.29
N ASP A 119 -0.14 -7.68 1.97
CA ASP A 119 -0.77 -6.96 0.86
C ASP A 119 -0.50 -7.69 -0.47
N GLY A 120 -1.56 -7.89 -1.23
CA GLY A 120 -1.52 -8.69 -2.44
C GLY A 120 -1.61 -10.20 -2.17
N THR A 121 -2.51 -10.66 -1.31
CA THR A 121 -2.71 -12.07 -0.94
C THR A 121 -2.92 -12.97 -2.17
N THR A 122 -3.62 -12.50 -3.21
CA THR A 122 -3.79 -13.23 -4.48
C THR A 122 -2.44 -13.41 -5.20
N ASN A 123 -1.60 -12.38 -5.23
CA ASN A 123 -0.24 -12.47 -5.77
C ASN A 123 0.59 -13.46 -4.96
N PHE A 124 0.53 -13.39 -3.65
CA PHE A 124 1.23 -14.31 -2.75
C PHE A 124 0.83 -15.75 -3.02
N ALA A 125 -0.46 -16.08 -3.01
CA ALA A 125 -0.97 -17.42 -3.25
C ALA A 125 -0.57 -17.97 -4.62
N SER A 126 -0.57 -17.13 -5.66
CA SER A 126 -0.15 -17.51 -7.01
C SER A 126 1.37 -17.55 -7.21
N GLY A 127 2.16 -17.06 -6.24
CA GLY A 127 3.62 -16.98 -6.32
C GLY A 127 4.13 -15.79 -7.14
N CYS A 128 3.28 -14.80 -7.41
CA CYS A 128 3.71 -13.54 -7.99
C CYS A 128 4.54 -12.74 -6.97
N PRO A 129 5.70 -12.17 -7.36
CA PRO A 129 6.61 -11.54 -6.40
C PRO A 129 6.15 -10.18 -5.86
N LEU A 130 5.07 -9.61 -6.42
CA LEU A 130 4.57 -8.30 -6.05
C LEU A 130 3.58 -8.41 -4.87
N THR A 131 4.17 -8.53 -3.68
CA THR A 131 3.47 -8.65 -2.41
C THR A 131 4.35 -8.11 -1.29
N CYS A 132 3.77 -7.58 -0.23
CA CYS A 132 4.54 -7.00 0.87
C CYS A 132 3.83 -7.12 2.22
N VAL A 133 4.58 -6.92 3.29
CA VAL A 133 4.07 -6.67 4.64
C VAL A 133 3.94 -5.16 4.81
N SER A 134 2.80 -4.67 5.32
CA SER A 134 2.53 -3.26 5.57
C SER A 134 2.25 -3.03 7.05
N ILE A 135 3.02 -2.11 7.68
CA ILE A 135 2.86 -1.72 9.09
C ILE A 135 2.82 -0.20 9.16
N GLY A 136 1.65 0.35 9.44
CA GLY A 136 1.45 1.77 9.65
C GLY A 136 1.28 2.10 11.14
N PHE A 137 1.61 3.32 11.52
CA PHE A 137 1.42 3.85 12.86
C PHE A 137 0.72 5.19 12.82
N CYS A 138 -0.32 5.35 13.64
CA CYS A 138 -1.18 6.52 13.71
C CYS A 138 -1.12 7.16 15.09
N VAL A 139 -1.11 8.49 15.14
CA VAL A 139 -1.23 9.29 16.36
C VAL A 139 -2.13 10.49 16.07
N GLY A 140 -2.99 10.85 17.02
CA GLY A 140 -3.90 11.98 16.85
C GLY A 140 -4.87 11.81 15.68
N GLY A 141 -5.29 10.56 15.43
CA GLY A 141 -6.27 10.22 14.39
C GLY A 141 -5.73 10.22 12.97
N ARG A 142 -4.39 10.20 12.76
CA ARG A 142 -3.78 10.18 11.42
C ARG A 142 -2.53 9.31 11.33
N PRO A 143 -2.22 8.74 10.16
CA PRO A 143 -0.94 8.09 9.92
C PRO A 143 0.24 9.06 10.10
N VAL A 144 1.30 8.59 10.78
CA VAL A 144 2.53 9.37 11.04
C VAL A 144 3.81 8.60 10.73
N MET A 145 3.73 7.28 10.57
CA MET A 145 4.85 6.43 10.21
C MET A 145 4.36 5.25 9.38
N GLY A 146 5.15 4.84 8.39
CA GLY A 146 4.86 3.68 7.56
C GLY A 146 6.10 2.87 7.25
N VAL A 147 5.92 1.55 7.24
CA VAL A 147 6.90 0.55 6.81
C VAL A 147 6.22 -0.41 5.85
N ALA A 148 6.79 -0.61 4.66
CA ALA A 148 6.36 -1.63 3.71
C ALA A 148 7.58 -2.45 3.28
N PHE A 149 7.49 -3.79 3.40
CA PHE A 149 8.58 -4.68 3.01
C PHE A 149 8.13 -5.74 2.03
N SER A 150 8.69 -5.71 0.83
CA SER A 150 8.49 -6.74 -0.20
C SER A 150 9.68 -7.70 -0.22
N PRO A 151 9.49 -8.96 0.22
CA PRO A 151 10.60 -9.88 0.41
C PRO A 151 11.23 -10.38 -0.89
N LYS A 152 10.44 -10.47 -1.98
CA LYS A 152 10.95 -10.96 -3.28
C LYS A 152 11.59 -9.87 -4.13
N THR A 153 11.07 -8.66 -4.09
CA THR A 153 11.73 -7.52 -4.74
C THR A 153 12.89 -6.98 -3.91
N GLN A 154 13.01 -7.44 -2.65
CA GLN A 154 14.04 -7.02 -1.71
C GLN A 154 14.01 -5.51 -1.46
N GLU A 155 12.81 -4.97 -1.24
CA GLU A 155 12.60 -3.55 -1.06
C GLU A 155 11.93 -3.26 0.29
N LEU A 156 12.62 -2.46 1.10
CA LEU A 156 12.12 -1.90 2.34
C LEU A 156 11.83 -0.41 2.13
N TYR A 157 10.57 -0.03 2.22
CA TYR A 157 10.12 1.35 2.17
C TYR A 157 9.82 1.85 3.58
N LEU A 158 10.25 3.06 3.88
CA LEU A 158 10.09 3.73 5.17
C LEU A 158 9.59 5.16 4.96
N GLY A 159 8.73 5.65 5.85
CA GLY A 159 8.31 7.04 5.90
C GLY A 159 7.96 7.46 7.32
N ILE A 160 8.33 8.68 7.71
CA ILE A 160 7.89 9.34 8.96
C ILE A 160 7.47 10.76 8.62
N ASP A 161 6.30 11.17 9.10
CA ASP A 161 5.72 12.52 8.91
C ASP A 161 6.76 13.61 9.22
N GLY A 162 7.06 14.47 8.22
CA GLY A 162 8.04 15.54 8.29
C GLY A 162 9.51 15.12 8.21
N ARG A 163 9.83 13.84 7.93
CA ARG A 163 11.20 13.32 7.94
C ARG A 163 11.63 12.64 6.65
N GLY A 164 10.74 12.58 5.65
CA GLY A 164 11.01 12.02 4.34
C GLY A 164 10.68 10.54 4.21
N ALA A 165 10.75 10.06 2.97
CA ALA A 165 10.55 8.66 2.59
C ALA A 165 11.85 8.06 2.07
N TYR A 166 12.04 6.75 2.30
CA TYR A 166 13.28 6.03 1.99
C TYR A 166 12.97 4.65 1.42
N ARG A 167 13.83 4.18 0.54
CA ARG A 167 13.85 2.81 0.03
C ARG A 167 15.24 2.22 0.24
N ASN A 168 15.33 1.11 0.96
CA ASN A 168 16.61 0.44 1.27
C ASN A 168 17.68 1.40 1.82
N GLY A 169 17.28 2.33 2.69
CA GLY A 169 18.16 3.33 3.31
C GLY A 169 18.42 4.57 2.46
N GLU A 170 18.05 4.59 1.20
CA GLU A 170 18.20 5.76 0.32
C GLU A 170 16.92 6.60 0.30
N ARG A 171 17.06 7.92 0.41
CA ARG A 171 15.93 8.84 0.33
C ARG A 171 15.31 8.79 -1.06
N ILE A 172 13.97 8.72 -1.12
CA ILE A 172 13.21 8.73 -2.38
C ILE A 172 12.42 10.02 -2.55
N SER A 173 12.18 10.38 -3.82
CA SER A 173 11.32 11.48 -4.22
C SER A 173 10.53 11.07 -5.47
N SER A 174 9.26 11.47 -5.53
CA SER A 174 8.39 11.20 -6.67
C SER A 174 8.67 12.08 -7.90
N THR A 175 9.42 13.19 -7.74
CA THR A 175 9.51 14.29 -8.72
C THR A 175 10.87 14.44 -9.40
N ASP A 176 11.75 13.45 -9.36
CA ASP A 176 13.19 13.64 -9.60
C ASP A 176 13.67 13.54 -11.06
N ASP A 177 12.79 13.44 -12.07
CA ASP A 177 13.28 13.31 -13.45
C ASP A 177 13.39 14.63 -14.24
N GLY A 178 13.14 15.79 -13.57
CA GLY A 178 13.27 17.13 -14.16
C GLY A 178 12.28 17.44 -15.31
N ASN A 179 11.42 16.50 -15.67
CA ASN A 179 10.42 16.66 -16.71
C ASN A 179 9.03 16.89 -16.11
N GLU A 180 8.28 17.82 -16.70
CA GLU A 180 6.90 18.03 -16.31
C GLU A 180 6.06 16.79 -16.64
N LYS A 181 5.56 16.11 -15.62
CA LYS A 181 4.65 14.97 -15.79
C LYS A 181 3.24 15.43 -16.05
N THR A 182 2.65 14.84 -17.06
CA THR A 182 1.24 14.97 -17.46
C THR A 182 0.67 13.58 -17.71
N LEU A 183 -0.63 13.42 -17.77
CA LEU A 183 -1.24 12.11 -18.00
C LEU A 183 -0.74 11.47 -19.32
N ALA A 184 -0.54 12.26 -20.37
CA ALA A 184 -0.10 11.76 -21.67
C ALA A 184 1.29 11.08 -21.65
N ASN A 185 2.20 11.52 -20.78
CA ASN A 185 3.54 10.91 -20.64
C ASN A 185 3.67 10.03 -19.40
N SER A 186 2.55 9.66 -18.76
CA SER A 186 2.50 8.91 -17.51
C SER A 186 2.31 7.41 -17.71
N VAL A 187 2.91 6.63 -16.82
CA VAL A 187 2.55 5.23 -16.55
C VAL A 187 1.44 5.23 -15.50
N VAL A 188 0.27 4.77 -15.90
CA VAL A 188 -0.95 4.76 -15.07
C VAL A 188 -1.15 3.37 -14.48
N CYS A 189 -1.27 3.25 -13.18
CA CYS A 189 -1.70 2.04 -12.50
C CYS A 189 -3.17 2.14 -12.08
N PHE A 190 -3.87 1.02 -12.07
CA PHE A 190 -5.24 0.93 -11.58
C PHE A 190 -5.49 -0.45 -10.98
N GLU A 191 -6.35 -0.51 -9.96
CA GLU A 191 -6.78 -1.76 -9.39
C GLU A 191 -8.30 -1.88 -9.46
N PHE A 192 -8.78 -3.06 -9.89
CA PHE A 192 -10.20 -3.27 -10.13
C PHE A 192 -11.02 -3.54 -8.86
N GLY A 193 -10.39 -3.97 -7.77
CA GLY A 193 -11.11 -4.39 -6.58
C GLY A 193 -12.01 -5.61 -6.84
N TYR A 194 -13.00 -5.79 -5.97
CA TYR A 194 -13.82 -7.02 -5.92
C TYR A 194 -15.23 -6.85 -6.50
N ALA A 195 -15.58 -5.69 -7.05
CA ALA A 195 -16.90 -5.48 -7.67
C ALA A 195 -17.14 -6.46 -8.84
N ARG A 196 -18.26 -7.12 -8.83
CA ARG A 196 -18.66 -8.08 -9.87
C ARG A 196 -20.07 -7.81 -10.41
N SER A 197 -20.73 -6.71 -9.98
CA SER A 197 -21.96 -6.24 -10.59
C SER A 197 -21.70 -5.72 -12.01
N GLU A 198 -22.66 -5.82 -12.90
CA GLU A 198 -22.56 -5.33 -14.28
C GLU A 198 -22.12 -3.84 -14.32
N GLN A 199 -22.80 -3.00 -13.52
CA GLN A 199 -22.47 -1.59 -13.42
C GLN A 199 -21.05 -1.36 -12.89
N GLY A 200 -20.64 -2.06 -11.84
CA GLY A 200 -19.29 -1.91 -11.25
C GLY A 200 -18.19 -2.32 -12.23
N VAL A 201 -18.41 -3.42 -12.97
CA VAL A 201 -17.49 -3.86 -14.03
C VAL A 201 -17.41 -2.80 -15.15
N ASP A 202 -18.55 -2.29 -15.60
CA ASP A 202 -18.60 -1.26 -16.64
C ASP A 202 -17.90 0.02 -16.20
N ASP A 203 -18.09 0.49 -14.96
CA ASP A 203 -17.44 1.67 -14.42
C ASP A 203 -15.91 1.51 -14.44
N MET A 204 -15.40 0.38 -13.96
CA MET A 204 -13.96 0.08 -13.93
C MET A 204 -13.38 0.00 -15.36
N VAL A 205 -14.00 -0.76 -16.25
CA VAL A 205 -13.51 -0.95 -17.63
C VAL A 205 -13.60 0.34 -18.43
N ASN A 206 -14.68 1.12 -18.27
CA ASN A 206 -14.83 2.40 -18.94
C ASN A 206 -13.80 3.43 -18.48
N ALA A 207 -13.40 3.44 -17.20
CA ALA A 207 -12.32 4.28 -16.73
C ALA A 207 -11.00 3.98 -17.47
N VAL A 208 -10.63 2.69 -17.56
CA VAL A 208 -9.44 2.27 -18.33
C VAL A 208 -9.56 2.63 -19.81
N ARG A 209 -10.74 2.43 -20.39
CA ARG A 209 -10.99 2.81 -21.78
C ARG A 209 -10.81 4.30 -22.03
N ARG A 210 -11.25 5.17 -21.09
CA ARG A 210 -11.04 6.62 -21.19
C ARG A 210 -9.57 7.00 -21.12
N ILE A 211 -8.81 6.41 -20.18
CA ILE A 211 -7.35 6.59 -20.08
C ILE A 211 -6.65 6.22 -21.40
N LEU A 212 -6.97 5.06 -21.98
CA LEU A 212 -6.36 4.60 -23.23
C LEU A 212 -6.74 5.50 -24.43
N LYS A 213 -7.98 6.01 -24.46
CA LYS A 213 -8.42 6.95 -25.52
C LYS A 213 -7.79 8.33 -25.37
N HIS A 214 -7.64 8.84 -24.14
CA HIS A 214 -6.94 10.08 -23.88
C HIS A 214 -5.47 9.98 -24.31
N GLY A 215 -4.87 8.83 -24.08
CA GLY A 215 -3.46 8.56 -24.28
C GLY A 215 -2.66 8.69 -22.98
N CYS A 216 -1.87 7.68 -22.69
CA CYS A 216 -0.87 7.63 -21.64
C CYS A 216 0.34 6.85 -22.16
N ARG A 217 1.46 6.86 -21.42
CA ARG A 217 2.65 6.10 -21.84
C ARG A 217 2.40 4.60 -21.78
N SER A 218 1.79 4.13 -20.71
CA SER A 218 1.45 2.71 -20.51
C SER A 218 0.47 2.56 -19.35
N THR A 219 -0.15 1.39 -19.23
CA THR A 219 -1.01 1.03 -18.07
C THR A 219 -0.45 -0.18 -17.33
N ARG A 220 -0.74 -0.28 -16.04
CA ARG A 220 -0.39 -1.40 -15.15
C ARG A 220 -1.56 -1.75 -14.25
N SER A 221 -1.54 -3.00 -13.75
CA SER A 221 -2.34 -3.49 -12.63
C SER A 221 -1.45 -4.53 -11.97
N TYR A 222 -1.01 -4.30 -10.74
CA TYR A 222 -0.01 -5.12 -10.07
C TYR A 222 -0.59 -6.00 -8.98
N GLY A 223 -1.78 -5.67 -8.48
CA GLY A 223 -2.48 -6.47 -7.47
C GLY A 223 -1.90 -6.37 -6.07
N SER A 224 -1.20 -5.27 -5.76
CA SER A 224 -0.65 -4.96 -4.43
C SER A 224 -0.75 -3.45 -4.22
N GLY A 225 -1.75 -3.03 -3.45
CA GLY A 225 -2.07 -1.61 -3.30
C GLY A 225 -0.99 -0.82 -2.58
N VAL A 226 -0.38 -1.41 -1.58
CA VAL A 226 0.74 -0.83 -0.84
C VAL A 226 1.94 -0.62 -1.77
N LEU A 227 2.29 -1.62 -2.59
CA LEU A 227 3.40 -1.49 -3.53
C LEU A 227 3.09 -0.49 -4.65
N ASP A 228 1.86 -0.39 -5.11
CA ASP A 228 1.47 0.62 -6.09
C ASP A 228 1.78 2.04 -5.59
N LEU A 229 1.40 2.35 -4.35
CA LEU A 229 1.72 3.63 -3.72
C LEU A 229 3.23 3.81 -3.52
N CYS A 230 3.96 2.78 -3.08
CA CYS A 230 5.41 2.80 -2.95
C CYS A 230 6.12 3.03 -4.30
N TYR A 231 5.56 2.50 -5.39
CA TYR A 231 6.11 2.71 -6.74
C TYR A 231 5.82 4.11 -7.26
N VAL A 232 4.68 4.73 -6.93
CA VAL A 232 4.47 6.16 -7.19
C VAL A 232 5.44 7.00 -6.35
N ALA A 233 5.61 6.68 -5.07
CA ALA A 233 6.52 7.35 -4.17
C ALA A 233 7.99 7.34 -4.66
N SER A 234 8.39 6.30 -5.37
CA SER A 234 9.75 6.13 -5.92
C SER A 234 9.86 6.46 -7.42
N GLY A 235 8.83 7.08 -8.03
CA GLY A 235 8.84 7.53 -9.43
C GLY A 235 8.82 6.40 -10.46
N ARG A 236 8.48 5.16 -10.08
CA ARG A 236 8.36 4.00 -10.99
C ARG A 236 7.01 3.92 -11.67
N LEU A 237 5.99 4.45 -11.01
CA LEU A 237 4.67 4.77 -11.53
C LEU A 237 4.47 6.29 -11.46
N ASP A 238 3.64 6.83 -12.32
CA ASP A 238 3.35 8.26 -12.29
C ASP A 238 2.01 8.57 -11.62
N VAL A 239 1.06 7.64 -11.69
CA VAL A 239 -0.24 7.76 -11.01
C VAL A 239 -0.89 6.40 -10.82
N VAL A 240 -1.57 6.23 -9.70
CA VAL A 240 -2.43 5.07 -9.41
C VAL A 240 -3.81 5.53 -8.96
N TYR A 241 -4.86 4.81 -9.36
CA TYR A 241 -6.22 5.01 -8.86
C TYR A 241 -6.94 3.70 -8.59
N THR A 242 -7.88 3.74 -7.64
CA THR A 242 -8.74 2.61 -7.25
C THR A 242 -10.11 3.08 -6.77
N GLY A 243 -11.05 2.16 -6.58
CA GLY A 243 -12.36 2.45 -6.01
C GLY A 243 -13.36 3.02 -7.01
N MET A 244 -13.24 2.70 -8.31
CA MET A 244 -14.21 3.13 -9.34
C MET A 244 -15.61 2.60 -9.08
N ALA A 245 -15.74 1.41 -8.50
CA ALA A 245 -17.01 0.79 -8.13
C ALA A 245 -17.30 0.92 -6.61
N GLU A 246 -16.67 1.88 -5.92
CA GLU A 246 -16.79 2.14 -4.48
C GLU A 246 -16.38 0.97 -3.56
N GLU A 247 -15.61 0.04 -4.09
CA GLU A 247 -14.95 -1.05 -3.38
C GLU A 247 -13.46 -0.75 -3.27
N GLY A 248 -13.15 0.36 -2.61
CA GLY A 248 -11.78 0.79 -2.37
C GLY A 248 -11.05 -0.12 -1.39
N TRP A 249 -9.78 0.12 -1.31
CA TRP A 249 -8.92 -0.49 -0.31
C TRP A 249 -9.36 -0.14 1.12
N LYS A 250 -8.74 -0.77 2.08
CA LYS A 250 -9.02 -0.60 3.51
C LYS A 250 -7.91 0.21 4.18
N PRO A 251 -8.09 0.65 5.44
CA PRO A 251 -7.06 1.41 6.15
C PRO A 251 -5.68 0.77 6.19
N TRP A 252 -5.57 -0.56 6.18
CA TRP A 252 -4.29 -1.27 6.20
C TRP A 252 -3.54 -1.20 4.86
N ASP A 253 -4.25 -1.08 3.72
CA ASP A 253 -3.65 -0.84 2.41
C ASP A 253 -3.10 0.58 2.28
N TYR A 254 -3.70 1.55 3.01
CA TYR A 254 -3.35 2.96 2.90
C TYR A 254 -2.32 3.42 3.92
N CYS A 255 -2.45 3.00 5.19
CA CYS A 255 -1.83 3.65 6.34
C CYS A 255 -0.31 3.84 6.18
N ALA A 256 0.43 2.78 5.92
CA ALA A 256 1.89 2.85 5.77
C ALA A 256 2.28 3.55 4.47
N ALA A 257 1.68 3.15 3.35
CA ALA A 257 2.05 3.62 2.03
C ALA A 257 1.68 5.08 1.79
N MET A 258 0.61 5.59 2.42
CA MET A 258 0.24 7.00 2.39
C MET A 258 1.34 7.89 2.96
N VAL A 259 1.89 7.55 4.14
CA VAL A 259 2.99 8.31 4.74
C VAL A 259 4.21 8.30 3.83
N ILE A 260 4.56 7.13 3.27
CA ILE A 260 5.68 6.99 2.32
C ILE A 260 5.44 7.86 1.07
N ALA A 261 4.23 7.87 0.52
CA ALA A 261 3.87 8.66 -0.65
C ALA A 261 3.90 10.17 -0.35
N GLU A 262 3.25 10.63 0.73
CA GLU A 262 3.25 12.04 1.11
C GLU A 262 4.67 12.56 1.36
N GLU A 263 5.49 11.81 2.08
CA GLU A 263 6.87 12.19 2.43
C GLU A 263 7.84 12.14 1.22
N SER A 264 7.47 11.45 0.15
CA SER A 264 8.19 11.50 -1.13
C SER A 264 7.76 12.66 -2.04
N GLY A 265 6.72 13.42 -1.66
CA GLY A 265 6.17 14.54 -2.43
C GLY A 265 5.00 14.19 -3.34
N CYS A 266 4.42 12.99 -3.24
CA CYS A 266 3.21 12.62 -3.99
C CYS A 266 1.98 13.42 -3.53
N THR A 267 1.04 13.54 -4.44
CA THR A 267 -0.32 14.03 -4.15
C THR A 267 -1.26 12.83 -4.06
N ILE A 268 -1.82 12.59 -2.86
CA ILE A 268 -2.83 11.54 -2.62
C ILE A 268 -4.16 12.15 -2.22
N ARG A 269 -5.26 11.72 -2.82
CA ARG A 269 -6.61 12.24 -2.61
C ARG A 269 -7.67 11.15 -2.79
N SER A 270 -8.85 11.38 -2.25
CA SER A 270 -10.03 10.57 -2.56
C SER A 270 -10.48 10.82 -3.99
N LEU A 271 -10.54 9.81 -4.84
CA LEU A 271 -10.89 9.94 -6.26
C LEU A 271 -12.30 10.54 -6.46
N LYS A 272 -13.29 10.09 -5.67
CA LYS A 272 -14.69 10.48 -5.72
C LYS A 272 -15.12 11.40 -4.56
N GLY A 273 -14.18 11.82 -3.71
CA GLY A 273 -14.46 12.64 -2.53
C GLY A 273 -14.44 14.15 -2.80
N ASN A 274 -14.53 14.90 -1.70
CA ASN A 274 -14.58 16.38 -1.70
C ASN A 274 -13.18 17.02 -1.67
N ASP A 275 -12.17 16.33 -2.14
CA ASP A 275 -10.77 16.79 -2.16
C ASP A 275 -10.45 17.70 -3.36
N PHE A 276 -11.45 18.02 -4.16
CA PHE A 276 -11.34 18.82 -5.39
C PHE A 276 -12.39 19.94 -5.40
N ASP A 277 -12.02 21.07 -6.00
CA ASP A 277 -12.96 22.18 -6.24
C ASP A 277 -13.91 21.88 -7.44
N GLU A 278 -14.84 22.82 -7.71
CA GLU A 278 -15.80 22.73 -8.82
C GLU A 278 -15.14 22.68 -10.21
N HIS A 279 -13.87 23.06 -10.33
CA HIS A 279 -13.09 23.00 -11.57
C HIS A 279 -12.21 21.76 -11.66
N GLY A 280 -12.26 20.85 -10.65
CA GLY A 280 -11.46 19.63 -10.58
C GLY A 280 -10.03 19.82 -10.09
N ASN A 281 -9.69 20.99 -9.52
CA ASN A 281 -8.38 21.22 -8.93
C ASN A 281 -8.32 20.66 -7.51
N VAL A 282 -7.16 20.09 -7.13
CA VAL A 282 -6.92 19.60 -5.78
C VAL A 282 -7.00 20.74 -4.76
N LEU A 283 -7.80 20.56 -3.74
CA LEU A 283 -7.85 21.45 -2.58
C LEU A 283 -6.59 21.27 -1.72
N LEU A 284 -5.89 22.37 -1.47
CA LEU A 284 -4.58 22.34 -0.78
C LEU A 284 -4.67 21.88 0.69
N ASP A 285 -5.78 22.23 1.35
CA ASP A 285 -6.01 21.93 2.77
C ASP A 285 -6.70 20.58 3.01
N SER A 286 -7.11 19.87 1.95
CA SER A 286 -7.69 18.55 2.09
C SER A 286 -6.61 17.52 2.43
N LYS A 287 -6.94 16.60 3.32
CA LYS A 287 -6.10 15.45 3.67
C LYS A 287 -6.84 14.18 3.29
N PHE A 288 -6.10 13.23 2.74
CA PHE A 288 -6.67 11.93 2.42
C PHE A 288 -7.12 11.21 3.70
N ASP A 289 -8.34 10.67 3.65
CA ASP A 289 -8.88 9.81 4.70
C ASP A 289 -8.64 8.35 4.34
N ILE A 290 -7.91 7.62 5.19
CA ILE A 290 -7.63 6.18 4.97
C ILE A 290 -8.87 5.28 5.02
N TYR A 291 -10.04 5.82 5.43
CA TYR A 291 -11.34 5.13 5.33
C TYR A 291 -12.07 5.43 4.00
N SER A 292 -11.46 6.20 3.11
CA SER A 292 -12.03 6.47 1.79
C SER A 292 -12.15 5.20 0.96
N LYS A 293 -13.29 5.04 0.28
CA LYS A 293 -13.55 3.90 -0.62
C LYS A 293 -12.96 4.09 -2.01
N SER A 294 -12.32 5.22 -2.28
CA SER A 294 -11.69 5.50 -3.57
C SER A 294 -10.46 6.36 -3.37
N MET A 295 -9.44 6.16 -4.18
CA MET A 295 -8.17 6.86 -4.05
C MET A 295 -7.58 7.16 -5.42
N ILE A 296 -6.87 8.30 -5.51
CA ILE A 296 -5.93 8.63 -6.57
C ILE A 296 -4.65 9.19 -5.95
N CYS A 297 -3.50 8.65 -6.36
CA CYS A 297 -2.18 9.11 -5.93
C CYS A 297 -1.30 9.30 -7.16
N GLY A 298 -0.60 10.42 -7.24
CA GLY A 298 0.29 10.71 -8.37
C GLY A 298 1.52 11.49 -7.94
N VAL A 299 2.55 11.44 -8.78
CA VAL A 299 3.84 12.09 -8.57
C VAL A 299 3.74 13.61 -8.44
N ASN A 300 2.67 14.21 -8.92
CA ASN A 300 2.37 15.62 -8.74
C ASN A 300 0.86 15.90 -8.88
N LYS A 301 0.46 17.08 -8.42
CA LYS A 301 -0.92 17.58 -8.47
C LYS A 301 -1.53 17.56 -9.88
N LYS A 302 -0.77 17.99 -10.91
CA LYS A 302 -1.23 18.08 -12.29
C LYS A 302 -1.65 16.72 -12.87
N VAL A 303 -0.84 15.68 -12.65
CA VAL A 303 -1.16 14.31 -13.10
C VAL A 303 -2.40 13.79 -12.40
N VAL A 304 -2.55 14.05 -11.08
CA VAL A 304 -3.73 13.66 -10.31
C VAL A 304 -5.00 14.32 -10.87
N GLU A 305 -4.99 15.63 -11.09
CA GLU A 305 -6.12 16.37 -11.63
C GLU A 305 -6.52 15.89 -13.03
N GLN A 306 -5.55 15.74 -13.94
CA GLN A 306 -5.79 15.24 -15.30
C GLN A 306 -6.31 13.80 -15.30
N CYS A 307 -5.70 12.91 -14.51
CA CYS A 307 -6.11 11.52 -14.43
C CYS A 307 -7.53 11.41 -13.86
N ARG A 308 -7.85 12.14 -12.78
CA ARG A 308 -9.20 12.17 -12.20
C ARG A 308 -10.25 12.63 -13.22
N THR A 309 -9.99 13.73 -13.92
CA THR A 309 -10.91 14.26 -14.94
C THR A 309 -11.20 13.20 -16.02
N VAL A 310 -10.18 12.53 -16.52
CA VAL A 310 -10.34 11.49 -17.55
C VAL A 310 -11.04 10.24 -16.99
N VAL A 311 -10.66 9.78 -15.79
CA VAL A 311 -11.22 8.57 -15.18
C VAL A 311 -12.69 8.73 -14.83
N LEU A 312 -13.12 9.91 -14.36
CA LEU A 312 -14.50 10.18 -13.96
C LEU A 312 -15.36 10.78 -15.09
N ASP A 313 -14.78 11.13 -16.24
CA ASP A 313 -15.47 11.78 -17.38
C ASP A 313 -16.07 13.15 -17.01
N LEU A 314 -15.25 14.02 -16.37
CA LEU A 314 -15.62 15.35 -15.87
C LEU A 314 -15.35 16.46 -16.89
#